data_248a35e4a870db8021b146a273b084f8
#
_entry.id   248a35e4a870db8021b146a273b084f8
#
_cell.length_a   1.000
_cell.length_b   1.000
_cell.length_c   1.000
_cell.angle_alpha   90.00
_cell.angle_beta   90.00
_cell.angle_gamma   90.00
#
_symmetry.space_group_name_H-M   'P 1'
#
loop_
_entity.id
_entity.type
_entity.pdbx_description
1 polymer ?
#
loop_
_entity_poly.entity_id
_entity_poly.type
_entity_poly.pdbx_seq_one_letter_code
_entity_poly.pdbx_strand_id
1 'polypeptide(L)' 'MNIGEKIRRIRSFRGMTQKELGIALGLKGDPQTRIAQYETGYRVPKRDLILRMA' A
#
# COMPACT_ATOMS: atom_id res chain seq x y z
N MET A 1 12.42 -3.96 -9.95
CA MET A 1 11.07 -3.78 -9.39
C MET A 1 11.14 -2.82 -8.22
N ASN A 2 10.33 -1.77 -8.22
CA ASN A 2 10.30 -0.83 -7.12
C ASN A 2 9.24 -1.24 -6.09
N ILE A 3 9.25 -0.59 -4.94
CA ILE A 3 8.34 -0.95 -3.84
C ILE A 3 6.88 -0.66 -4.21
N GLY A 4 6.62 0.36 -5.01
CA GLY A 4 5.27 0.70 -5.44
C GLY A 4 4.64 -0.42 -6.27
N GLU A 5 5.39 -0.98 -7.20
CA GLU A 5 4.93 -2.12 -8.00
C GLU A 5 4.68 -3.34 -7.13
N LYS A 6 5.54 -3.57 -6.15
CA LYS A 6 5.39 -4.69 -5.23
C LYS A 6 4.11 -4.57 -4.42
N ILE A 7 3.80 -3.37 -3.92
CA ILE A 7 2.57 -3.10 -3.18
C ILE A 7 1.35 -3.38 -4.06
N ARG A 8 1.39 -2.90 -5.30
CA ARG A 8 0.30 -3.11 -6.25
C ARG A 8 0.07 -4.60 -6.53
N ARG A 9 1.14 -5.37 -6.69
CA ARG A 9 1.04 -6.82 -6.90
C ARG A 9 0.44 -7.53 -5.70
N ILE A 10 0.88 -7.19 -4.50
CA ILE A 10 0.33 -7.77 -3.27
C ILE A 10 -1.16 -7.48 -3.18
N ARG A 11 -1.53 -6.24 -3.44
CA ARG A 11 -2.93 -5.82 -3.40
C ARG A 11 -3.77 -6.61 -4.41
N SER A 12 -3.30 -6.68 -5.65
CA SER A 12 -4.00 -7.42 -6.71
C SER A 12 -4.11 -8.90 -6.38
N PHE A 13 -3.05 -9.48 -5.85
CA PHE A 13 -3.04 -10.90 -5.49
C PHE A 13 -4.08 -11.21 -4.43
N ARG A 14 -4.28 -10.29 -3.49
CA ARG A 14 -5.27 -10.45 -2.42
C ARG A 14 -6.66 -10.01 -2.82
N GLY A 15 -6.83 -9.48 -4.03
CA GLY A 15 -8.11 -8.99 -4.51
C GLY A 15 -8.63 -7.77 -3.75
N MET A 16 -7.73 -6.92 -3.25
CA MET A 16 -8.09 -5.76 -2.45
C MET A 16 -8.05 -4.48 -3.28
N THR A 17 -8.94 -3.54 -2.95
CA THR A 17 -8.83 -2.18 -3.47
C THR A 17 -7.76 -1.42 -2.70
N GLN A 18 -7.34 -0.26 -3.22
CA GLN A 18 -6.41 0.60 -2.52
C GLN A 18 -6.94 0.99 -1.14
N LYS A 19 -8.22 1.31 -1.07
CA LYS A 19 -8.87 1.67 0.19
C LYS A 19 -8.83 0.52 1.18
N GLU A 20 -9.16 -0.68 0.72
CA GLU A 20 -9.18 -1.87 1.57
C GLU A 20 -7.80 -2.17 2.15
N LEU A 21 -6.77 -2.10 1.32
CA LEU A 21 -5.41 -2.32 1.80
C LEU A 21 -5.00 -1.25 2.82
N GLY A 22 -5.33 0.01 2.55
CA GLY A 22 -5.02 1.10 3.47
C GLY A 22 -5.68 0.91 4.84
N ILE A 23 -6.94 0.50 4.84
CA ILE A 23 -7.66 0.23 6.08
C ILE A 23 -7.04 -0.96 6.82
N ALA A 24 -6.70 -2.02 6.11
CA ALA A 24 -6.08 -3.20 6.70
C ALA A 24 -4.73 -2.89 7.36
N LEU A 25 -4.00 -1.92 6.83
CA LEU A 25 -2.73 -1.49 7.38
C LEU A 25 -2.87 -0.46 8.50
N GLY A 26 -4.10 -0.03 8.80
CA GLY A 26 -4.35 0.94 9.86
C GLY A 26 -3.97 2.36 9.50
N LEU A 27 -3.94 2.71 8.22
CA LEU A 27 -3.60 4.06 7.79
C LEU A 27 -4.73 5.02 8.14
N LYS A 28 -4.35 6.14 8.76
CA LYS A 28 -5.31 7.18 9.16
C LYS A 28 -5.49 8.19 8.05
N GLY A 29 -6.58 8.94 8.12
CA GLY A 29 -6.90 9.96 7.13
C GLY A 29 -7.54 9.33 5.89
N ASP A 30 -6.91 9.50 4.73
CA ASP A 30 -7.40 8.93 3.47
C ASP A 30 -6.53 7.73 3.07
N PRO A 31 -6.94 6.51 3.47
CA PRO A 31 -6.13 5.32 3.19
C PRO A 31 -5.96 5.04 1.70
N GLN A 32 -6.98 5.32 0.90
CA GLN A 32 -6.91 5.12 -0.55
C GLN A 32 -5.84 6.00 -1.18
N THR A 33 -5.84 7.28 -0.85
CA THR A 33 -4.84 8.22 -1.37
C THR A 33 -3.44 7.84 -0.93
N ARG A 34 -3.28 7.41 0.32
CA ARG A 34 -1.97 7.00 0.84
C ARG A 34 -1.41 5.81 0.07
N ILE A 35 -2.24 4.80 -0.18
CA ILE A 35 -1.81 3.62 -0.94
C ILE A 35 -1.48 4.01 -2.39
N ALA A 36 -2.29 4.86 -3.01
CA ALA A 36 -2.02 5.33 -4.36
C ALA A 36 -0.67 6.05 -4.44
N GLN A 37 -0.34 6.85 -3.45
CA GLN A 37 0.95 7.54 -3.38
C GLN A 37 2.11 6.57 -3.26
N TYR A 38 1.96 5.51 -2.50
CA TYR A 38 2.98 4.46 -2.39
C TYR A 38 3.16 3.72 -3.71
N GLU A 39 2.07 3.41 -4.39
CA GLU A 39 2.12 2.67 -5.66
C GLU A 39 2.76 3.47 -6.77
N THR A 40 2.58 4.78 -6.78
CA THR A 40 3.17 5.64 -7.81
C THR A 40 4.59 6.10 -7.48
N GLY A 41 5.06 5.84 -6.27
CA GLY A 41 6.38 6.28 -5.83
C GLY A 41 6.41 7.71 -5.28
N TYR A 42 5.26 8.36 -5.17
CA TYR A 42 5.19 9.71 -4.59
C TYR A 42 5.60 9.70 -3.12
N ARG A 43 5.26 8.63 -2.40
CA ARG A 43 5.72 8.39 -1.03
C ARG A 43 6.32 7.00 -0.94
N VAL A 44 7.31 6.85 -0.07
CA VAL A 44 7.91 5.56 0.22
C VAL A 44 7.43 5.10 1.60
N PRO A 45 6.81 3.91 1.71
CA PRO A 45 6.34 3.44 3.01
C PRO A 45 7.52 3.10 3.93
N LYS A 46 7.31 3.25 5.23
CA LYS A 46 8.30 2.88 6.21
C LYS A 46 8.45 1.36 6.25
N ARG A 47 9.61 0.91 6.72
CA ARG A 47 9.93 -0.52 6.79
C ARG A 47 8.87 -1.32 7.55
N ASP A 48 8.35 -0.77 8.65
CA ASP A 48 7.32 -1.44 9.44
C ASP A 48 6.08 -1.73 8.61
N LEU A 49 5.68 -0.78 7.80
CA LEU A 49 4.52 -0.91 6.95
C LEU A 49 4.75 -1.97 5.87
N ILE A 50 5.94 -2.00 5.29
CA ILE A 50 6.32 -3.01 4.31
C ILE A 50 6.23 -4.40 4.92
N LEU A 51 6.71 -4.56 6.15
CA LEU A 51 6.68 -5.84 6.84
C LEU A 51 5.25 -6.31 7.12
N ARG A 52 4.33 -5.38 7.39
CA ARG A 52 2.93 -5.74 7.59
C ARG A 52 2.26 -6.25 6.32
N MET A 53 2.74 -5.79 5.17
CA MET A 53 2.19 -6.22 3.88
C MET A 53 2.68 -7.60 3.44
N ALA A 54 3.77 -8.04 3.99
CA ALA A 54 4.40 -9.30 3.60
C ALA A 54 3.59 -10.53 4.06
#